data_81879d10d5f41ac2bb57254f61bd0d4a
#
_entry.id   81879d10d5f41ac2bb57254f61bd0d4a
#
_cell.length_a   1.000
_cell.length_b   1.000
_cell.length_c   1.000
_cell.angle_alpha   90.00
_cell.angle_beta   90.00
_cell.angle_gamma   90.00
#
_symmetry.space_group_name_H-M   'P 1'
#
loop_
_entity.id
_entity.type
_entity.pdbx_description
1 polymer ?
#
loop_
_entity_poly.entity_id
_entity_poly.type
_entity_poly.pdbx_seq_one_letter_code
_entity_poly.pdbx_strand_id
1 'polypeptide(L)'
;MEANRSMIELPYGSLMVRGKSPSCEICWRGGKLVIFVTGLCSRYSTCFYCTISPEKRGKDWVFADEIKVKDEAEILREARLIEAEGAGITGGEPSLVIDRVCRYVKILKENFGKEFDVHLYTNSVGIDLDSLKVLESAGLDEIRFHTWLEKDWEKIRLAMDFNFRVGAEMPAIPERMYERKLIELAEFLDSIGAHFLNINELEFSEGNRSNLLSKGYGVRTDSGIAVFGSKEVARKVLEYVEKETGIVGYFCSAEVKELQVLNRWRRRAKNVVKPYQRVTEQGTLVFGVIRGARSELLEFKELLEKVRSCPFELSENELLVPPEILLEVRSMLLSKELDGEIVEIAPLDCPFEISRHPIVRNGSQSS
;
A
#
# COMPACT_ATOMS: atom_id res chain seq x y z
N MET A 1 7.34 10.99 -35.84
CA MET A 1 7.97 10.11 -34.87
C MET A 1 6.95 9.06 -34.47
N GLU A 2 7.07 7.84 -34.95
CA GLU A 2 6.24 6.71 -34.51
C GLU A 2 6.62 6.43 -33.05
N ALA A 3 5.78 6.92 -32.13
CA ALA A 3 5.91 6.54 -30.72
C ALA A 3 5.72 5.02 -30.61
N ASN A 4 6.68 4.40 -29.96
CA ASN A 4 6.76 2.96 -29.71
C ASN A 4 5.39 2.44 -29.22
N ARG A 5 4.61 1.82 -30.11
CA ARG A 5 3.23 1.36 -29.86
C ARG A 5 3.16 0.01 -29.16
N SER A 6 4.30 -0.64 -28.91
CA SER A 6 4.32 -2.00 -28.38
C SER A 6 4.07 -2.02 -26.86
N MET A 7 3.21 -2.93 -26.43
CA MET A 7 3.04 -3.27 -25.02
C MET A 7 4.38 -3.71 -24.43
N ILE A 8 4.75 -3.13 -23.29
CA ILE A 8 6.01 -3.39 -22.60
C ILE A 8 5.72 -4.22 -21.34
N GLU A 9 6.42 -5.31 -21.18
CA GLU A 9 6.45 -6.06 -19.92
C GLU A 9 7.49 -5.42 -18.98
N LEU A 10 7.02 -5.05 -17.79
CA LEU A 10 7.83 -4.42 -16.75
C LEU A 10 8.29 -5.48 -15.74
N PRO A 11 9.31 -5.18 -14.90
CA PRO A 11 9.65 -6.04 -13.76
C PRO A 11 8.43 -6.41 -12.93
N TYR A 12 8.49 -7.56 -12.28
CA TYR A 12 7.39 -8.10 -11.45
C TYR A 12 6.08 -8.35 -12.21
N GLY A 13 6.17 -8.55 -13.52
CA GLY A 13 5.06 -9.01 -14.35
C GLY A 13 3.98 -7.99 -14.68
N SER A 14 4.13 -6.72 -14.35
CA SER A 14 3.25 -5.65 -14.80
C SER A 14 3.39 -5.39 -16.30
N LEU A 15 2.35 -4.83 -16.92
CA LEU A 15 2.31 -4.53 -18.35
C LEU A 15 1.95 -3.06 -18.58
N MET A 16 2.48 -2.47 -19.63
CA MET A 16 2.30 -1.06 -19.94
C MET A 16 2.12 -0.83 -21.43
N VAL A 17 1.15 0.00 -21.77
CA VAL A 17 0.88 0.52 -23.13
C VAL A 17 0.93 2.04 -23.08
N ARG A 18 1.82 2.68 -23.81
CA ARG A 18 2.03 4.14 -23.89
C ARG A 18 2.42 4.84 -22.58
N GLY A 19 2.73 4.11 -21.53
CA GLY A 19 3.15 4.69 -20.25
C GLY A 19 2.28 4.30 -19.06
N LYS A 20 2.45 5.02 -17.97
CA LYS A 20 1.66 4.96 -16.73
C LYS A 20 1.26 6.38 -16.33
N SER A 21 0.19 6.55 -15.54
CA SER A 21 -0.09 7.86 -14.97
C SER A 21 1.06 8.32 -14.05
N PRO A 22 1.31 9.63 -13.90
CA PRO A 22 2.30 10.15 -12.96
C PRO A 22 2.10 9.62 -11.53
N SER A 23 0.85 9.48 -11.11
CA SER A 23 0.50 8.88 -9.81
C SER A 23 0.98 7.43 -9.68
N CYS A 24 0.90 6.62 -10.75
CA CYS A 24 1.42 5.25 -10.75
C CYS A 24 2.95 5.20 -10.70
N GLU A 25 3.65 6.14 -11.33
CA GLU A 25 5.11 6.25 -11.24
C GLU A 25 5.58 6.50 -9.80
N ILE A 26 4.91 7.41 -9.10
CA ILE A 26 5.22 7.69 -7.68
C ILE A 26 4.90 6.46 -6.81
N CYS A 27 3.76 5.81 -7.06
CA CYS A 27 3.34 4.59 -6.36
C CYS A 27 4.39 3.47 -6.50
N TRP A 28 4.89 3.25 -7.71
CA TRP A 28 5.93 2.26 -8.00
C TRP A 28 7.19 2.43 -7.12
N ARG A 29 7.60 3.67 -6.88
CA ARG A 29 8.76 3.99 -6.04
C ARG A 29 8.49 3.95 -4.53
N GLY A 30 7.25 3.65 -4.11
CA GLY A 30 6.83 3.72 -2.71
C GLY A 30 6.67 5.14 -2.17
N GLY A 31 6.58 6.14 -3.06
CA GLY A 31 6.41 7.55 -2.70
C GLY A 31 4.95 7.98 -2.50
N LYS A 32 3.98 7.06 -2.53
CA LYS A 32 2.56 7.34 -2.32
C LYS A 32 2.12 7.01 -0.90
N LEU A 33 1.66 8.02 -0.17
CA LEU A 33 0.86 7.83 1.04
C LEU A 33 -0.53 7.30 0.65
N VAL A 34 -0.99 6.23 1.27
CA VAL A 34 -2.34 5.70 1.06
C VAL A 34 -3.26 6.17 2.19
N ILE A 35 -4.23 7.01 1.87
CA ILE A 35 -5.22 7.51 2.84
C ILE A 35 -6.53 6.75 2.65
N PHE A 36 -6.83 5.83 3.57
CA PHE A 36 -8.15 5.23 3.69
C PHE A 36 -9.06 6.20 4.43
N VAL A 37 -9.89 6.93 3.69
CA VAL A 37 -10.60 8.11 4.22
C VAL A 37 -11.92 7.77 4.93
N THR A 38 -12.50 6.62 4.64
CA THR A 38 -13.71 6.06 5.28
C THR A 38 -13.92 4.60 4.91
N GLY A 39 -14.55 3.83 5.77
CA GLY A 39 -15.05 2.48 5.44
C GLY A 39 -16.53 2.46 5.02
N LEU A 40 -17.16 3.61 4.83
CA LEU A 40 -18.55 3.69 4.35
C LEU A 40 -18.60 3.42 2.84
N CYS A 41 -19.52 2.57 2.40
CA CYS A 41 -19.76 2.29 0.99
C CYS A 41 -21.16 1.67 0.80
N SER A 42 -21.89 2.12 -0.21
CA SER A 42 -23.20 1.54 -0.56
C SER A 42 -23.11 0.31 -1.48
N ARG A 43 -21.91 -0.06 -1.95
CA ARG A 43 -21.69 -1.14 -2.95
C ARG A 43 -21.00 -2.39 -2.42
N TYR A 44 -20.86 -2.57 -1.12
CA TYR A 44 -20.22 -3.75 -0.54
C TYR A 44 -20.87 -5.07 -0.97
N SER A 45 -22.18 -5.11 -1.11
CA SER A 45 -22.93 -6.31 -1.52
C SER A 45 -22.71 -6.68 -2.99
N THR A 46 -22.29 -5.74 -3.83
CA THR A 46 -22.08 -5.95 -5.27
C THR A 46 -20.63 -6.16 -5.65
N CYS A 47 -19.69 -5.66 -4.85
CA CYS A 47 -18.24 -5.80 -5.07
C CYS A 47 -17.70 -7.05 -4.36
N PHE A 48 -17.98 -8.25 -4.91
CA PHE A 48 -17.53 -9.51 -4.30
C PHE A 48 -16.01 -9.64 -4.18
N TYR A 49 -15.26 -8.87 -4.97
CA TYR A 49 -13.80 -8.80 -5.00
C TYR A 49 -13.21 -7.72 -4.08
N CYS A 50 -14.03 -7.01 -3.29
CA CYS A 50 -13.58 -5.92 -2.44
C CYS A 50 -12.54 -6.38 -1.41
N THR A 51 -11.36 -5.77 -1.44
CA THR A 51 -10.21 -6.13 -0.60
C THR A 51 -10.28 -5.57 0.83
N ILE A 52 -11.21 -4.63 1.10
CA ILE A 52 -11.33 -4.00 2.42
C ILE A 52 -11.66 -5.06 3.48
N SER A 53 -10.88 -5.07 4.56
CA SER A 53 -11.07 -6.01 5.66
C SER A 53 -12.46 -5.87 6.31
N PRO A 54 -13.07 -6.95 6.80
CA PRO A 54 -14.38 -6.92 7.47
C PRO A 54 -14.43 -5.91 8.62
N GLU A 55 -13.33 -5.75 9.35
CA GLU A 55 -13.22 -4.82 10.47
C GLU A 55 -13.44 -3.35 10.05
N LYS A 56 -12.91 -2.96 8.88
CA LYS A 56 -13.01 -1.57 8.37
C LYS A 56 -14.32 -1.29 7.65
N ARG A 57 -15.02 -2.31 7.15
CA ARG A 57 -16.28 -2.14 6.40
C ARG A 57 -17.37 -1.49 7.24
N GLY A 58 -17.99 -0.45 6.69
CA GLY A 58 -19.08 0.28 7.34
C GLY A 58 -18.65 1.12 8.55
N LYS A 59 -17.34 1.22 8.83
CA LYS A 59 -16.80 2.08 9.89
C LYS A 59 -16.29 3.38 9.30
N ASP A 60 -16.68 4.49 9.88
CA ASP A 60 -16.14 5.80 9.48
C ASP A 60 -14.78 6.05 10.15
N TRP A 61 -13.80 5.23 9.79
CA TRP A 61 -12.43 5.30 10.27
C TRP A 61 -11.51 5.83 9.19
N VAL A 62 -10.43 6.49 9.61
CA VAL A 62 -9.37 6.97 8.74
C VAL A 62 -8.07 6.25 9.06
N PHE A 63 -7.32 5.88 8.01
CA PHE A 63 -5.97 5.35 8.14
C PHE A 63 -5.04 6.09 7.16
N ALA A 64 -3.81 6.28 7.58
CA ALA A 64 -2.69 6.69 6.74
C ALA A 64 -1.72 5.49 6.65
N ASP A 65 -1.60 4.90 5.47
CA ASP A 65 -1.02 3.58 5.27
C ASP A 65 -1.64 2.55 6.25
N GLU A 66 -0.88 1.97 7.16
CA GLU A 66 -1.35 0.99 8.15
C GLU A 66 -1.80 1.63 9.49
N ILE A 67 -1.62 2.94 9.65
CA ILE A 67 -1.82 3.65 10.93
C ILE A 67 -3.23 4.22 11.00
N LYS A 68 -3.99 3.86 12.05
CA LYS A 68 -5.29 4.48 12.33
C LYS A 68 -5.08 5.92 12.79
N VAL A 69 -5.66 6.86 12.05
CA VAL A 69 -5.48 8.31 12.22
C VAL A 69 -6.50 8.86 13.22
N LYS A 70 -6.03 9.66 14.15
CA LYS A 70 -6.84 10.41 15.10
C LYS A 70 -7.07 11.85 14.65
N ASP A 71 -6.06 12.44 14.01
CA ASP A 71 -6.08 13.82 13.53
C ASP A 71 -5.24 13.99 12.25
N GLU A 72 -5.28 15.16 11.67
CA GLU A 72 -4.57 15.49 10.43
C GLU A 72 -3.03 15.54 10.59
N ALA A 73 -2.56 15.81 11.80
CA ALA A 73 -1.13 15.88 12.08
C ALA A 73 -0.49 14.49 11.91
N GLU A 74 -1.22 13.41 12.23
CA GLU A 74 -0.75 12.04 12.01
C GLU A 74 -0.65 11.70 10.52
N ILE A 75 -1.57 12.19 9.66
CA ILE A 75 -1.46 12.07 8.19
C ILE A 75 -0.19 12.75 7.69
N LEU A 76 0.04 14.00 8.12
CA LEU A 76 1.22 14.77 7.71
C LEU A 76 2.51 14.17 8.25
N ARG A 77 2.48 13.62 9.47
CA ARG A 77 3.61 12.91 10.06
C ARG A 77 3.97 11.68 9.25
N GLU A 78 2.99 10.83 8.91
CA GLU A 78 3.24 9.63 8.12
C GLU A 78 3.77 9.99 6.73
N ALA A 79 3.19 11.00 6.06
CA ALA A 79 3.71 11.50 4.79
C ALA A 79 5.20 11.89 4.86
N ARG A 80 5.63 12.54 5.97
CA ARG A 80 7.05 12.88 6.17
C ARG A 80 7.90 11.65 6.44
N LEU A 81 7.42 10.69 7.24
CA LEU A 81 8.16 9.48 7.57
C LEU A 81 8.44 8.58 6.37
N ILE A 82 7.52 8.52 5.40
CA ILE A 82 7.74 7.78 4.15
C ILE A 82 8.36 8.63 3.04
N GLU A 83 8.68 9.90 3.31
CA GLU A 83 9.17 10.85 2.29
C GLU A 83 8.22 10.89 1.08
N ALA A 84 6.92 11.08 1.35
CA ALA A 84 5.88 11.01 0.34
C ALA A 84 6.05 12.09 -0.73
N GLU A 85 5.89 11.69 -1.98
CA GLU A 85 5.87 12.55 -3.18
C GLU A 85 4.41 12.80 -3.64
N GLY A 86 3.46 12.08 -3.05
CA GLY A 86 2.04 12.19 -3.32
C GLY A 86 1.19 11.31 -2.41
N ALA A 87 -0.13 11.40 -2.59
CA ALA A 87 -1.08 10.58 -1.85
C ALA A 87 -2.15 9.96 -2.76
N GLY A 88 -2.63 8.78 -2.39
CA GLY A 88 -3.82 8.16 -2.96
C GLY A 88 -4.94 8.12 -1.94
N ILE A 89 -6.05 8.79 -2.19
CA ILE A 89 -7.22 8.79 -1.32
C ILE A 89 -8.15 7.68 -1.75
N THR A 90 -8.36 6.73 -0.87
CA THR A 90 -9.16 5.51 -1.08
C THR A 90 -10.05 5.22 0.13
N GLY A 91 -10.70 4.07 0.14
CA GLY A 91 -11.55 3.63 1.25
C GLY A 91 -12.70 2.77 0.77
N GLY A 92 -13.83 2.87 1.47
CA GLY A 92 -15.10 2.34 1.00
C GLY A 92 -15.57 3.11 -0.23
N GLU A 93 -16.15 4.30 -0.01
CA GLU A 93 -16.45 5.25 -1.08
C GLU A 93 -16.13 6.68 -0.60
N PRO A 94 -14.99 7.24 -1.03
CA PRO A 94 -14.55 8.57 -0.60
C PRO A 94 -15.52 9.70 -0.94
N SER A 95 -16.29 9.60 -2.02
CA SER A 95 -17.26 10.63 -2.39
C SER A 95 -18.41 10.81 -1.38
N LEU A 96 -18.63 9.84 -0.47
CA LEU A 96 -19.58 9.97 0.62
C LEU A 96 -19.10 10.91 1.74
N VAL A 97 -17.82 11.23 1.75
CA VAL A 97 -17.17 12.11 2.73
C VAL A 97 -16.33 13.18 2.03
N ILE A 98 -16.90 13.78 0.98
CA ILE A 98 -16.21 14.66 0.04
C ILE A 98 -15.52 15.86 0.73
N ASP A 99 -16.14 16.43 1.75
CA ASP A 99 -15.57 17.56 2.51
C ASP A 99 -14.26 17.14 3.21
N ARG A 100 -14.22 15.92 3.74
CA ARG A 100 -13.02 15.34 4.34
C ARG A 100 -11.94 15.10 3.29
N VAL A 101 -12.33 14.59 2.13
CA VAL A 101 -11.41 14.41 0.98
C VAL A 101 -10.78 15.74 0.60
N CYS A 102 -11.61 16.77 0.34
CA CYS A 102 -11.14 18.11 -0.03
C CYS A 102 -10.22 18.73 1.03
N ARG A 103 -10.55 18.54 2.32
CA ARG A 103 -9.71 19.00 3.42
C ARG A 103 -8.34 18.32 3.41
N TYR A 104 -8.28 17.01 3.18
CA TYR A 104 -7.01 16.28 3.13
C TYR A 104 -6.19 16.66 1.89
N VAL A 105 -6.82 16.86 0.74
CA VAL A 105 -6.13 17.38 -0.45
C VAL A 105 -5.48 18.73 -0.13
N LYS A 106 -6.23 19.68 0.46
CA LYS A 106 -5.74 21.02 0.81
C LYS A 106 -4.55 20.96 1.77
N ILE A 107 -4.68 20.26 2.90
CA ILE A 107 -3.59 20.20 3.90
C ILE A 107 -2.31 19.55 3.32
N LEU A 108 -2.45 18.56 2.45
CA LEU A 108 -1.30 17.96 1.76
C LEU A 108 -0.63 18.96 0.82
N LYS A 109 -1.41 19.67 -0.01
CA LYS A 109 -0.89 20.72 -0.91
C LYS A 109 -0.24 21.89 -0.15
N GLU A 110 -0.83 22.30 0.95
CA GLU A 110 -0.31 23.38 1.80
C GLU A 110 1.03 23.01 2.47
N ASN A 111 1.19 21.76 2.91
CA ASN A 111 2.38 21.31 3.63
C ASN A 111 3.52 20.81 2.74
N PHE A 112 3.20 20.24 1.56
CA PHE A 112 4.19 19.62 0.67
C PHE A 112 4.34 20.32 -0.68
N GLY A 113 3.54 21.36 -0.95
CA GLY A 113 3.58 22.13 -2.19
C GLY A 113 2.61 21.60 -3.26
N LYS A 114 2.43 22.44 -4.31
CA LYS A 114 1.47 22.15 -5.39
C LYS A 114 1.81 20.90 -6.20
N GLU A 115 3.08 20.55 -6.28
CA GLU A 115 3.58 19.39 -7.04
C GLU A 115 3.37 18.06 -6.30
N PHE A 116 2.91 18.09 -5.04
CA PHE A 116 2.56 16.88 -4.30
C PHE A 116 1.32 16.24 -4.93
N ASP A 117 1.50 15.14 -5.67
CA ASP A 117 0.46 14.53 -6.50
C ASP A 117 -0.60 13.79 -5.67
N VAL A 118 -1.87 14.22 -5.76
CA VAL A 118 -2.98 13.60 -5.04
C VAL A 118 -3.99 13.02 -6.01
N HIS A 119 -4.25 11.71 -5.90
CA HIS A 119 -5.31 11.06 -6.66
C HIS A 119 -6.43 10.51 -5.77
N LEU A 120 -7.63 10.44 -6.32
CA LEU A 120 -8.85 9.97 -5.68
C LEU A 120 -9.40 8.73 -6.38
N TYR A 121 -9.73 7.70 -5.62
CA TYR A 121 -10.56 6.58 -6.08
C TYR A 121 -12.04 6.84 -5.78
N THR A 122 -12.92 6.48 -6.70
CA THR A 122 -14.36 6.57 -6.47
C THR A 122 -15.13 5.51 -7.26
N ASN A 123 -16.17 4.94 -6.67
CA ASN A 123 -17.16 4.14 -7.38
C ASN A 123 -18.27 5.00 -8.00
N SER A 124 -18.08 6.31 -8.03
CA SER A 124 -18.93 7.35 -8.61
C SER A 124 -20.26 7.67 -7.89
N VAL A 125 -20.62 6.99 -6.82
CA VAL A 125 -21.96 7.16 -6.17
C VAL A 125 -22.23 8.63 -5.79
N GLY A 126 -21.28 9.31 -5.15
CA GLY A 126 -21.39 10.70 -4.73
C GLY A 126 -20.77 11.72 -5.68
N ILE A 127 -20.43 11.31 -6.92
CA ILE A 127 -19.86 12.23 -7.91
C ILE A 127 -20.97 12.91 -8.71
N ASP A 128 -20.93 14.23 -8.71
CA ASP A 128 -21.75 15.17 -9.49
C ASP A 128 -20.94 16.43 -9.83
N LEU A 129 -21.56 17.40 -10.47
CA LEU A 129 -20.90 18.64 -10.86
C LEU A 129 -20.33 19.42 -9.67
N ASP A 130 -21.06 19.46 -8.54
CA ASP A 130 -20.64 20.24 -7.37
C ASP A 130 -19.49 19.56 -6.63
N SER A 131 -19.51 18.24 -6.49
CA SER A 131 -18.39 17.46 -5.93
C SER A 131 -17.12 17.59 -6.77
N LEU A 132 -17.24 17.62 -8.12
CA LEU A 132 -16.08 17.81 -9.00
C LEU A 132 -15.51 19.23 -8.89
N LYS A 133 -16.34 20.27 -8.78
CA LYS A 133 -15.88 21.66 -8.55
C LYS A 133 -15.10 21.81 -7.24
N VAL A 134 -15.59 21.21 -6.14
CA VAL A 134 -14.88 21.32 -4.87
C VAL A 134 -13.59 20.52 -4.84
N LEU A 135 -13.52 19.37 -5.53
CA LEU A 135 -12.30 18.60 -5.73
C LEU A 135 -11.25 19.38 -6.52
N GLU A 136 -11.63 20.00 -7.64
CA GLU A 136 -10.73 20.86 -8.42
C GLU A 136 -10.23 22.04 -7.58
N SER A 137 -11.14 22.73 -6.87
CA SER A 137 -10.79 23.86 -6.00
C SER A 137 -9.88 23.43 -4.83
N ALA A 138 -9.93 22.18 -4.41
CA ALA A 138 -9.03 21.62 -3.40
C ALA A 138 -7.64 21.33 -3.94
N GLY A 139 -7.48 21.23 -5.27
CA GLY A 139 -6.20 20.95 -5.94
C GLY A 139 -5.97 19.44 -6.21
N LEU A 140 -7.03 18.66 -6.42
CA LEU A 140 -6.91 17.26 -6.84
C LEU A 140 -6.20 17.16 -8.19
N ASP A 141 -5.28 16.21 -8.35
CA ASP A 141 -4.51 16.02 -9.60
C ASP A 141 -5.05 14.92 -10.49
N GLU A 142 -5.69 13.89 -9.91
CA GLU A 142 -6.16 12.74 -10.68
C GLU A 142 -7.38 12.10 -10.01
N ILE A 143 -8.36 11.68 -10.83
CA ILE A 143 -9.53 10.91 -10.37
C ILE A 143 -9.60 9.57 -11.09
N ARG A 144 -9.82 8.49 -10.35
CA ARG A 144 -9.89 7.11 -10.81
C ARG A 144 -11.26 6.52 -10.54
N PHE A 145 -11.99 6.27 -11.60
CA PHE A 145 -13.31 5.66 -11.50
C PHE A 145 -13.22 4.15 -11.41
N HIS A 146 -13.94 3.59 -10.45
CA HIS A 146 -14.01 2.16 -10.16
C HIS A 146 -15.47 1.68 -10.25
N THR A 147 -16.01 1.53 -11.46
CA THR A 147 -17.41 1.16 -11.66
C THR A 147 -17.63 0.28 -12.90
N TRP A 148 -18.34 -0.86 -12.69
CA TRP A 148 -18.83 -1.73 -13.77
C TRP A 148 -20.15 -1.27 -14.39
N LEU A 149 -20.78 -0.25 -13.80
CA LEU A 149 -22.10 0.20 -14.24
C LEU A 149 -21.97 1.27 -15.32
N GLU A 150 -22.35 0.93 -16.55
CA GLU A 150 -22.31 1.84 -17.71
C GLU A 150 -23.06 3.17 -17.46
N LYS A 151 -24.18 3.13 -16.73
CA LYS A 151 -24.91 4.35 -16.34
C LYS A 151 -24.08 5.34 -15.52
N ASP A 152 -23.00 4.88 -14.88
CA ASP A 152 -22.10 5.74 -14.10
C ASP A 152 -20.96 6.30 -14.97
N TRP A 153 -20.77 5.81 -16.20
CA TRP A 153 -19.69 6.28 -17.07
C TRP A 153 -19.89 7.73 -17.53
N GLU A 154 -21.14 8.21 -17.57
CA GLU A 154 -21.41 9.64 -17.82
C GLU A 154 -20.78 10.57 -16.77
N LYS A 155 -20.53 10.07 -15.55
CA LYS A 155 -19.79 10.81 -14.52
C LYS A 155 -18.29 10.90 -14.83
N ILE A 156 -17.73 9.90 -15.54
CA ILE A 156 -16.36 9.98 -16.07
C ILE A 156 -16.29 11.07 -17.14
N ARG A 157 -17.28 11.12 -18.05
CA ARG A 157 -17.39 12.18 -19.07
C ARG A 157 -17.48 13.55 -18.41
N LEU A 158 -18.35 13.71 -17.40
CA LEU A 158 -18.50 14.96 -16.66
C LEU A 158 -17.19 15.42 -16.01
N ALA A 159 -16.37 14.49 -15.53
CA ALA A 159 -15.08 14.80 -14.92
C ALA A 159 -14.04 15.33 -15.92
N MET A 160 -14.23 15.08 -17.23
CA MET A 160 -13.33 15.58 -18.27
C MET A 160 -13.38 17.11 -18.47
N ASP A 161 -14.42 17.77 -17.92
CA ASP A 161 -14.54 19.24 -17.98
C ASP A 161 -13.67 19.96 -16.91
N PHE A 162 -12.92 19.22 -16.11
CA PHE A 162 -12.11 19.73 -14.98
C PHE A 162 -10.60 19.54 -15.19
N ASN A 163 -9.78 20.31 -14.47
CA ASN A 163 -8.32 20.34 -14.64
C ASN A 163 -7.57 19.26 -13.86
N PHE A 164 -8.09 18.04 -13.81
CA PHE A 164 -7.37 16.88 -13.27
C PHE A 164 -7.33 15.73 -14.28
N ARG A 165 -6.39 14.83 -14.12
CA ARG A 165 -6.32 13.63 -14.96
C ARG A 165 -7.48 12.71 -14.62
N VAL A 166 -8.19 12.24 -15.63
CA VAL A 166 -9.36 11.37 -15.50
C VAL A 166 -9.06 10.01 -16.11
N GLY A 167 -9.38 8.95 -15.40
CA GLY A 167 -9.29 7.59 -15.93
C GLY A 167 -10.08 6.60 -15.08
N ALA A 168 -9.96 5.34 -15.43
CA ALA A 168 -10.55 4.25 -14.66
C ALA A 168 -9.48 3.31 -14.10
N GLU A 169 -9.80 2.68 -12.97
CA GLU A 169 -8.98 1.62 -12.40
C GLU A 169 -9.86 0.46 -11.96
N MET A 170 -9.71 -0.69 -12.62
CA MET A 170 -10.59 -1.85 -12.49
C MET A 170 -9.81 -3.14 -12.27
N PRO A 171 -10.36 -4.15 -11.55
CA PRO A 171 -9.73 -5.45 -11.43
C PRO A 171 -9.88 -6.28 -12.70
N ALA A 172 -8.86 -7.05 -13.06
CA ALA A 172 -8.95 -8.06 -14.10
C ALA A 172 -9.61 -9.34 -13.54
N ILE A 173 -10.92 -9.43 -13.65
CA ILE A 173 -11.68 -10.61 -13.22
C ILE A 173 -11.62 -11.65 -14.34
N PRO A 174 -11.17 -12.91 -14.09
CA PRO A 174 -10.93 -13.91 -15.12
C PRO A 174 -12.23 -14.60 -15.60
N GLU A 175 -13.16 -13.80 -16.08
CA GLU A 175 -14.39 -14.21 -16.72
C GLU A 175 -14.60 -13.41 -18.02
N ARG A 176 -15.08 -14.08 -19.08
CA ARG A 176 -15.30 -13.47 -20.40
C ARG A 176 -16.20 -12.22 -20.36
N MET A 177 -17.16 -12.19 -19.43
CA MET A 177 -18.04 -11.03 -19.27
C MET A 177 -17.27 -9.79 -18.82
N TYR A 178 -16.37 -9.92 -17.85
CA TYR A 178 -15.57 -8.80 -17.34
C TYR A 178 -14.44 -8.38 -18.31
N GLU A 179 -13.83 -9.34 -19.03
CA GLU A 179 -12.90 -9.05 -20.12
C GLU A 179 -13.58 -8.12 -21.17
N ARG A 180 -14.79 -8.48 -21.63
CA ARG A 180 -15.54 -7.68 -22.56
C ARG A 180 -15.91 -6.30 -22.00
N LYS A 181 -16.36 -6.24 -20.75
CA LYS A 181 -16.66 -4.95 -20.08
C LYS A 181 -15.44 -4.04 -19.93
N LEU A 182 -14.25 -4.58 -19.73
CA LEU A 182 -13.02 -3.79 -19.72
C LEU A 182 -12.69 -3.22 -21.10
N ILE A 183 -12.95 -3.97 -22.16
CA ILE A 183 -12.82 -3.49 -23.55
C ILE A 183 -13.83 -2.37 -23.83
N GLU A 184 -15.11 -2.58 -23.52
CA GLU A 184 -16.17 -1.57 -23.66
C GLU A 184 -15.85 -0.28 -22.87
N LEU A 185 -15.29 -0.43 -21.67
CA LEU A 185 -14.82 0.71 -20.88
C LEU A 185 -13.62 1.42 -21.52
N ALA A 186 -12.66 0.67 -22.10
CA ALA A 186 -11.52 1.26 -22.80
C ALA A 186 -11.98 2.07 -24.04
N GLU A 187 -12.91 1.54 -24.82
CA GLU A 187 -13.53 2.24 -25.96
C GLU A 187 -14.24 3.53 -25.51
N PHE A 188 -15.01 3.45 -24.43
CA PHE A 188 -15.69 4.61 -23.87
C PHE A 188 -14.67 5.67 -23.41
N LEU A 189 -13.63 5.28 -22.64
CA LEU A 189 -12.59 6.19 -22.19
C LEU A 189 -11.89 6.88 -23.36
N ASP A 190 -11.55 6.14 -24.40
CA ASP A 190 -10.94 6.69 -25.62
C ASP A 190 -11.88 7.69 -26.31
N SER A 191 -13.16 7.34 -26.45
CA SER A 191 -14.18 8.17 -27.13
C SER A 191 -14.39 9.54 -26.46
N ILE A 192 -14.14 9.65 -25.16
CA ILE A 192 -14.26 10.90 -24.40
C ILE A 192 -12.92 11.61 -24.19
N GLY A 193 -11.81 11.05 -24.70
CA GLY A 193 -10.47 11.59 -24.53
C GLY A 193 -9.91 11.44 -23.12
N ALA A 194 -10.37 10.46 -22.34
CA ALA A 194 -9.83 10.16 -21.00
C ALA A 194 -8.36 9.74 -21.08
N HIS A 195 -7.65 9.88 -19.98
CA HIS A 195 -6.19 9.78 -19.98
C HIS A 195 -5.68 8.33 -19.90
N PHE A 196 -6.36 7.46 -19.10
CA PHE A 196 -5.83 6.12 -18.84
C PHE A 196 -6.90 5.09 -18.44
N LEU A 197 -6.54 3.82 -18.63
CA LEU A 197 -7.15 2.65 -18.00
C LEU A 197 -6.09 1.89 -17.21
N ASN A 198 -6.20 1.88 -15.89
CA ASN A 198 -5.44 1.00 -15.02
C ASN A 198 -6.20 -0.29 -14.77
N ILE A 199 -5.51 -1.41 -14.84
CA ILE A 199 -6.05 -2.73 -14.59
C ILE A 199 -5.26 -3.35 -13.43
N ASN A 200 -5.94 -3.68 -12.34
CA ASN A 200 -5.32 -4.34 -11.20
C ASN A 200 -5.41 -5.85 -11.33
N GLU A 201 -4.34 -6.56 -11.07
CA GLU A 201 -4.44 -8.00 -10.88
C GLU A 201 -5.39 -8.29 -9.72
N LEU A 202 -6.37 -9.18 -9.96
CA LEU A 202 -7.27 -9.62 -8.90
C LEU A 202 -6.48 -10.49 -7.92
N GLU A 203 -6.62 -10.19 -6.63
CA GLU A 203 -5.87 -10.85 -5.57
C GLU A 203 -6.76 -11.27 -4.41
N PHE A 204 -6.38 -12.34 -3.74
CA PHE A 204 -7.00 -12.76 -2.49
C PHE A 204 -6.55 -11.86 -1.35
N SER A 205 -7.51 -11.45 -0.54
CA SER A 205 -7.31 -10.68 0.68
C SER A 205 -8.25 -11.17 1.78
N GLU A 206 -8.07 -10.72 2.99
CA GLU A 206 -9.01 -11.00 4.09
C GLU A 206 -10.44 -10.60 3.72
N GLY A 207 -10.60 -9.48 3.02
CA GLY A 207 -11.91 -8.92 2.69
C GLY A 207 -12.70 -9.71 1.63
N ASN A 208 -12.04 -10.44 0.75
CA ASN A 208 -12.70 -11.09 -0.39
C ASN A 208 -12.51 -12.60 -0.48
N ARG A 209 -11.62 -13.18 0.34
CA ARG A 209 -11.18 -14.58 0.22
C ARG A 209 -12.35 -15.58 0.14
N SER A 210 -13.31 -15.47 1.05
CA SER A 210 -14.48 -16.35 1.08
C SER A 210 -15.34 -16.21 -0.19
N ASN A 211 -15.53 -14.97 -0.66
CA ASN A 211 -16.32 -14.69 -1.86
C ASN A 211 -15.62 -15.23 -3.12
N LEU A 212 -14.32 -15.03 -3.26
CA LEU A 212 -13.56 -15.54 -4.41
C LEU A 212 -13.57 -17.07 -4.43
N LEU A 213 -13.30 -17.74 -3.30
CA LEU A 213 -13.33 -19.18 -3.20
C LEU A 213 -14.73 -19.76 -3.50
N SER A 214 -15.80 -19.14 -2.99
CA SER A 214 -17.18 -19.58 -3.25
C SER A 214 -17.58 -19.48 -4.72
N LYS A 215 -16.92 -18.60 -5.49
CA LYS A 215 -17.10 -18.46 -6.94
C LYS A 215 -16.16 -19.35 -7.76
N GLY A 216 -15.33 -20.16 -7.12
CA GLY A 216 -14.43 -21.09 -7.78
C GLY A 216 -13.11 -20.49 -8.28
N TYR A 217 -12.76 -19.27 -7.87
CA TYR A 217 -11.45 -18.72 -8.20
C TYR A 217 -10.33 -19.41 -7.43
N GLY A 218 -9.23 -19.70 -8.12
CA GLY A 218 -8.03 -20.31 -7.56
C GLY A 218 -6.88 -19.30 -7.45
N VAL A 219 -5.97 -19.57 -6.53
CA VAL A 219 -4.73 -18.79 -6.38
C VAL A 219 -3.72 -19.20 -7.47
N ARG A 220 -3.03 -18.24 -8.08
CA ARG A 220 -1.91 -18.47 -8.98
C ARG A 220 -0.71 -18.98 -8.15
N THR A 221 -0.14 -20.11 -8.56
CA THR A 221 0.82 -20.89 -7.74
C THR A 221 2.13 -20.16 -7.48
N ASP A 222 2.55 -19.27 -8.38
CA ASP A 222 3.81 -18.52 -8.30
C ASP A 222 3.70 -17.19 -7.54
N SER A 223 2.49 -16.72 -7.26
CA SER A 223 2.24 -15.46 -6.54
C SER A 223 1.80 -15.66 -5.08
N GLY A 224 1.07 -16.73 -4.77
CA GLY A 224 0.49 -16.97 -3.45
C GLY A 224 -0.77 -16.15 -3.13
N ILE A 225 -1.02 -15.02 -3.79
CA ILE A 225 -2.19 -14.15 -3.57
C ILE A 225 -2.95 -13.81 -4.86
N ALA A 226 -2.31 -13.76 -6.02
CA ALA A 226 -2.95 -13.42 -7.28
C ALA A 226 -3.96 -14.50 -7.71
N VAL A 227 -5.06 -14.08 -8.34
CA VAL A 227 -6.07 -14.97 -8.88
C VAL A 227 -5.62 -15.51 -10.24
N PHE A 228 -5.68 -16.85 -10.40
CA PHE A 228 -5.36 -17.51 -11.65
C PHE A 228 -6.24 -16.98 -12.81
N GLY A 229 -5.61 -16.67 -13.96
CA GLY A 229 -6.29 -16.13 -15.14
C GLY A 229 -6.45 -14.60 -15.15
N SER A 230 -6.15 -13.90 -14.06
CA SER A 230 -6.29 -12.45 -13.98
C SER A 230 -5.31 -11.72 -14.90
N LYS A 231 -4.03 -12.11 -14.91
CA LYS A 231 -2.99 -11.52 -15.77
C LYS A 231 -3.31 -11.74 -17.25
N GLU A 232 -3.85 -12.90 -17.61
CA GLU A 232 -4.22 -13.24 -18.99
C GLU A 232 -5.35 -12.34 -19.52
N VAL A 233 -6.36 -12.06 -18.70
CA VAL A 233 -7.43 -11.10 -19.04
C VAL A 233 -6.84 -9.71 -19.22
N ALA A 234 -6.03 -9.24 -18.29
CA ALA A 234 -5.40 -7.92 -18.38
C ALA A 234 -4.54 -7.78 -19.65
N ARG A 235 -3.76 -8.82 -20.00
CA ARG A 235 -2.94 -8.84 -21.23
C ARG A 235 -3.82 -8.66 -22.49
N LYS A 236 -4.89 -9.42 -22.62
CA LYS A 236 -5.81 -9.31 -23.77
C LYS A 236 -6.45 -7.94 -23.88
N VAL A 237 -6.89 -7.36 -22.74
CA VAL A 237 -7.45 -6.01 -22.73
C VAL A 237 -6.40 -4.99 -23.14
N LEU A 238 -5.16 -5.10 -22.65
CA LEU A 238 -4.09 -4.19 -23.03
C LEU A 238 -3.65 -4.35 -24.50
N GLU A 239 -3.69 -5.57 -25.06
CA GLU A 239 -3.49 -5.80 -26.49
C GLU A 239 -4.56 -5.10 -27.34
N TYR A 240 -5.81 -5.08 -26.85
CA TYR A 240 -6.89 -4.30 -27.45
C TYR A 240 -6.62 -2.79 -27.35
N VAL A 241 -6.31 -2.29 -26.15
CA VAL A 241 -5.98 -0.89 -25.89
C VAL A 241 -4.83 -0.42 -26.79
N GLU A 242 -3.81 -1.26 -26.97
CA GLU A 242 -2.68 -0.96 -27.86
C GLU A 242 -3.08 -0.74 -29.30
N LYS A 243 -3.98 -1.59 -29.82
CA LYS A 243 -4.34 -1.63 -31.25
C LYS A 243 -5.43 -0.63 -31.61
N GLU A 244 -6.43 -0.52 -30.75
CA GLU A 244 -7.72 0.09 -31.09
C GLU A 244 -7.98 1.44 -30.40
N THR A 245 -7.15 1.85 -29.42
CA THR A 245 -7.35 3.10 -28.67
C THR A 245 -6.10 3.97 -28.61
N GLY A 246 -6.24 5.22 -28.16
CA GLY A 246 -5.14 6.15 -27.90
C GLY A 246 -4.78 6.30 -26.42
N ILE A 247 -5.55 5.72 -25.50
CA ILE A 247 -5.36 5.90 -24.06
C ILE A 247 -4.12 5.19 -23.52
N VAL A 248 -3.63 5.65 -22.37
CA VAL A 248 -2.60 4.94 -21.62
C VAL A 248 -3.21 3.71 -20.94
N GLY A 249 -2.59 2.54 -21.10
CA GLY A 249 -2.99 1.29 -20.46
C GLY A 249 -1.91 0.78 -19.50
N TYR A 250 -2.29 0.43 -18.27
CA TYR A 250 -1.36 -0.11 -17.29
C TYR A 250 -1.98 -1.26 -16.51
N PHE A 251 -1.28 -2.39 -16.45
CA PHE A 251 -1.61 -3.50 -15.56
C PHE A 251 -0.68 -3.51 -14.36
N CYS A 252 -1.26 -3.37 -13.16
CA CYS A 252 -0.55 -3.45 -11.89
C CYS A 252 -0.67 -4.87 -11.33
N SER A 253 0.42 -5.63 -11.36
CA SER A 253 0.48 -7.00 -10.84
C SER A 253 0.42 -7.02 -9.29
N ALA A 254 0.07 -8.17 -8.72
CA ALA A 254 0.07 -8.38 -7.28
C ALA A 254 1.47 -8.19 -6.69
N GLU A 255 2.50 -8.69 -7.37
CA GLU A 255 3.90 -8.57 -6.96
C GLU A 255 4.37 -7.10 -6.90
N VAL A 256 3.90 -6.26 -7.84
CA VAL A 256 4.21 -4.82 -7.79
C VAL A 256 3.54 -4.14 -6.61
N LYS A 257 2.32 -4.52 -6.25
CA LYS A 257 1.65 -3.97 -5.06
C LYS A 257 2.40 -4.32 -3.77
N GLU A 258 2.92 -5.55 -3.65
CA GLU A 258 3.79 -5.94 -2.54
C GLU A 258 5.08 -5.11 -2.54
N LEU A 259 5.73 -4.95 -3.70
CA LEU A 259 6.92 -4.11 -3.83
C LEU A 259 6.65 -2.65 -3.40
N GLN A 260 5.49 -2.10 -3.72
CA GLN A 260 5.10 -0.74 -3.30
C GLN A 260 5.05 -0.62 -1.78
N VAL A 261 4.50 -1.62 -1.07
CA VAL A 261 4.49 -1.66 0.40
C VAL A 261 5.92 -1.73 0.94
N LEU A 262 6.75 -2.64 0.43
CA LEU A 262 8.15 -2.76 0.85
C LEU A 262 8.96 -1.49 0.58
N ASN A 263 8.72 -0.81 -0.54
CA ASN A 263 9.38 0.45 -0.85
C ASN A 263 8.97 1.58 0.13
N ARG A 264 7.70 1.64 0.55
CA ARG A 264 7.27 2.55 1.63
C ARG A 264 7.94 2.21 2.96
N TRP A 265 8.00 0.93 3.31
CA TRP A 265 8.69 0.49 4.53
C TRP A 265 10.17 0.83 4.52
N ARG A 266 10.87 0.68 3.38
CA ARG A 266 12.27 1.09 3.22
C ARG A 266 12.47 2.59 3.47
N ARG A 267 11.53 3.42 3.00
CA ARG A 267 11.54 4.88 3.25
C ARG A 267 11.29 5.17 4.72
N ARG A 268 10.23 4.60 5.28
CA ARG A 268 9.84 4.80 6.67
C ARG A 268 10.91 4.34 7.66
N ALA A 269 11.46 3.17 7.44
CA ALA A 269 12.48 2.57 8.31
C ALA A 269 13.68 3.49 8.53
N LYS A 270 14.15 4.20 7.49
CA LYS A 270 15.25 5.16 7.60
C LYS A 270 14.96 6.29 8.58
N ASN A 271 13.71 6.69 8.71
CA ASN A 271 13.27 7.82 9.52
C ASN A 271 12.81 7.42 10.94
N VAL A 272 12.60 6.11 11.21
CA VAL A 272 12.15 5.62 12.52
C VAL A 272 13.14 4.68 13.19
N VAL A 273 14.22 4.27 12.52
CA VAL A 273 15.22 3.34 13.03
C VAL A 273 15.87 3.89 14.30
N LYS A 274 15.89 3.10 15.36
CA LYS A 274 16.59 3.43 16.59
C LYS A 274 18.07 3.03 16.51
N PRO A 275 18.97 3.63 17.29
CA PRO A 275 20.40 3.37 17.19
C PRO A 275 20.82 1.90 17.36
N TYR A 276 20.06 1.12 18.14
CA TYR A 276 20.29 -0.32 18.32
C TYR A 276 19.65 -1.19 17.24
N GLN A 277 18.88 -0.63 16.31
CA GLN A 277 18.24 -1.36 15.23
C GLN A 277 19.06 -1.31 13.93
N ARG A 278 18.80 -2.26 13.04
CA ARG A 278 19.31 -2.26 11.65
C ARG A 278 18.14 -2.37 10.69
N VAL A 279 18.20 -1.62 9.60
CA VAL A 279 17.23 -1.69 8.51
C VAL A 279 17.62 -2.83 7.57
N THR A 280 16.68 -3.73 7.27
CA THR A 280 16.89 -4.81 6.29
C THR A 280 16.66 -4.33 4.86
N GLU A 281 17.00 -5.16 3.88
CA GLU A 281 16.70 -4.89 2.46
C GLU A 281 15.18 -4.81 2.18
N GLN A 282 14.36 -5.47 2.97
CA GLN A 282 12.89 -5.43 2.89
C GLN A 282 12.30 -4.17 3.53
N GLY A 283 13.11 -3.40 4.28
CA GLY A 283 12.66 -2.21 5.00
C GLY A 283 12.10 -2.51 6.39
N THR A 284 12.34 -3.69 6.92
CA THR A 284 12.02 -4.07 8.30
C THR A 284 13.13 -3.65 9.26
N LEU A 285 12.87 -3.73 10.57
CA LEU A 285 13.82 -3.37 11.62
C LEU A 285 14.24 -4.61 12.41
N VAL A 286 15.54 -4.87 12.46
CA VAL A 286 16.12 -6.01 13.17
C VAL A 286 16.96 -5.55 14.33
N PHE A 287 16.86 -6.24 15.48
CA PHE A 287 17.64 -5.96 16.68
C PHE A 287 17.76 -7.21 17.55
N GLY A 288 18.73 -7.19 18.47
CA GLY A 288 18.90 -8.21 19.49
C GLY A 288 18.11 -7.88 20.75
N VAL A 289 17.51 -8.90 21.35
CA VAL A 289 16.82 -8.83 22.65
C VAL A 289 17.50 -9.76 23.63
N ILE A 290 17.95 -9.24 24.75
CA ILE A 290 18.51 -10.01 25.87
C ILE A 290 17.50 -9.95 26.98
N ARG A 291 17.11 -11.11 27.52
CA ARG A 291 16.12 -11.23 28.59
C ARG A 291 16.76 -11.82 29.88
N GLY A 292 16.34 -11.28 31.01
CA GLY A 292 16.72 -11.73 32.32
C GLY A 292 16.12 -10.85 33.41
N ALA A 293 16.49 -11.10 34.66
CA ALA A 293 16.11 -10.22 35.75
C ALA A 293 16.80 -8.85 35.58
N ARG A 294 16.13 -7.77 35.99
CA ARG A 294 16.65 -6.41 35.81
C ARG A 294 18.07 -6.21 36.40
N SER A 295 18.36 -6.82 37.52
CA SER A 295 19.70 -6.77 38.13
C SER A 295 20.77 -7.39 37.25
N GLU A 296 20.47 -8.55 36.65
CA GLU A 296 21.36 -9.25 35.71
C GLU A 296 21.57 -8.46 34.43
N LEU A 297 20.51 -7.86 33.91
CA LEU A 297 20.58 -7.00 32.71
C LEU A 297 21.41 -5.74 32.98
N LEU A 298 21.33 -5.14 34.16
CA LEU A 298 22.17 -4.00 34.56
C LEU A 298 23.65 -4.38 34.62
N GLU A 299 23.98 -5.49 35.28
CA GLU A 299 25.36 -6.03 35.35
C GLU A 299 25.89 -6.33 33.94
N PHE A 300 25.06 -6.94 33.11
CA PHE A 300 25.44 -7.29 31.75
C PHE A 300 25.65 -6.04 30.88
N LYS A 301 24.81 -5.01 31.03
CA LYS A 301 24.96 -3.70 30.39
C LYS A 301 26.29 -3.04 30.76
N GLU A 302 26.65 -2.99 32.07
CA GLU A 302 27.93 -2.44 32.54
C GLU A 302 29.13 -3.20 31.94
N LEU A 303 28.99 -4.49 31.76
CA LEU A 303 30.01 -5.33 31.15
C LEU A 303 30.16 -5.00 29.65
N LEU A 304 29.05 -4.85 28.94
CA LEU A 304 29.03 -4.44 27.55
C LEU A 304 29.67 -3.08 27.35
N GLU A 305 29.36 -2.10 28.18
CA GLU A 305 29.93 -0.74 28.12
C GLU A 305 31.46 -0.73 28.29
N LYS A 306 32.01 -1.65 29.06
CA LYS A 306 33.46 -1.81 29.24
C LYS A 306 34.16 -2.47 28.04
N VAL A 307 33.45 -3.37 27.36
CA VAL A 307 34.03 -4.13 26.25
C VAL A 307 33.87 -3.37 24.94
N ARG A 308 32.73 -2.71 24.74
CA ARG A 308 32.41 -2.00 23.51
C ARG A 308 31.37 -0.90 23.72
N SER A 309 31.66 0.29 23.23
CA SER A 309 30.65 1.33 23.13
C SER A 309 29.65 0.97 22.02
N CYS A 310 28.44 0.59 22.38
CA CYS A 310 27.36 0.31 21.46
C CYS A 310 26.04 0.92 21.96
N PRO A 311 25.14 1.32 21.06
CA PRO A 311 23.82 1.82 21.46
C PRO A 311 22.97 0.66 22.02
N PHE A 312 22.21 0.93 23.06
CA PHE A 312 21.25 -0.01 23.64
C PHE A 312 20.06 0.75 24.26
N GLU A 313 18.98 0.02 24.50
CA GLU A 313 17.83 0.50 25.26
C GLU A 313 17.49 -0.56 26.33
N LEU A 314 17.41 -0.15 27.60
CA LEU A 314 17.09 -1.02 28.71
C LEU A 314 15.67 -0.76 29.20
N SER A 315 14.84 -1.79 29.16
CA SER A 315 13.51 -1.83 29.76
C SER A 315 13.54 -2.63 31.08
N GLU A 316 12.37 -2.98 31.60
CA GLU A 316 12.25 -3.70 32.86
C GLU A 316 12.91 -5.10 32.82
N ASN A 317 12.61 -5.84 31.74
CA ASN A 317 13.02 -7.25 31.58
C ASN A 317 13.79 -7.53 30.29
N GLU A 318 14.16 -6.47 29.52
CA GLU A 318 14.83 -6.61 28.24
C GLU A 318 15.92 -5.55 28.06
N LEU A 319 17.04 -5.98 27.53
CA LEU A 319 18.11 -5.12 27.03
C LEU A 319 18.15 -5.27 25.48
N LEU A 320 17.84 -4.18 24.78
CA LEU A 320 17.83 -4.12 23.33
C LEU A 320 19.20 -3.66 22.81
N VAL A 321 19.77 -4.42 21.89
CA VAL A 321 21.13 -4.22 21.38
C VAL A 321 21.16 -4.38 19.85
N PRO A 322 22.19 -3.89 19.15
CA PRO A 322 22.41 -4.24 17.76
C PRO A 322 22.52 -5.76 17.55
N PRO A 323 21.96 -6.33 16.46
CA PRO A 323 21.94 -7.77 16.25
C PRO A 323 23.35 -8.39 16.19
N GLU A 324 24.34 -7.66 15.65
CA GLU A 324 25.74 -8.08 15.60
C GLU A 324 26.35 -8.23 17.00
N ILE A 325 25.97 -7.35 17.93
CA ILE A 325 26.46 -7.43 19.32
C ILE A 325 25.92 -8.69 20.01
N LEU A 326 24.65 -9.03 19.79
CA LEU A 326 24.07 -10.24 20.35
C LEU A 326 24.82 -11.50 19.92
N LEU A 327 25.25 -11.56 18.66
CA LEU A 327 26.04 -12.69 18.14
C LEU A 327 27.44 -12.75 18.73
N GLU A 328 28.11 -11.61 18.92
CA GLU A 328 29.44 -11.49 19.52
C GLU A 328 29.44 -11.91 20.98
N VAL A 329 28.40 -11.55 21.74
CA VAL A 329 28.32 -11.82 23.19
C VAL A 329 27.67 -13.15 23.58
N ARG A 330 27.39 -14.00 22.59
CA ARG A 330 26.69 -15.29 22.80
C ARG A 330 27.28 -16.15 23.95
N SER A 331 28.60 -16.28 24.02
CA SER A 331 29.26 -17.05 25.10
C SER A 331 29.10 -16.41 26.46
N MET A 332 29.03 -15.08 26.54
CA MET A 332 28.77 -14.36 27.80
C MET A 332 27.33 -14.55 28.26
N LEU A 333 26.36 -14.55 27.32
CA LEU A 333 24.95 -14.82 27.61
C LEU A 333 24.79 -16.24 28.23
N LEU A 334 25.45 -17.24 27.63
CA LEU A 334 25.44 -18.60 28.14
C LEU A 334 26.02 -18.69 29.56
N SER A 335 27.12 -17.98 29.87
CA SER A 335 27.77 -18.00 31.17
C SER A 335 26.97 -17.27 32.26
N LYS A 336 26.05 -16.38 31.87
CA LYS A 336 25.20 -15.58 32.75
C LYS A 336 23.76 -16.09 32.82
N GLU A 337 23.45 -17.19 32.12
CA GLU A 337 22.12 -17.78 32.04
C GLU A 337 21.05 -16.79 31.47
N LEU A 338 21.47 -15.84 30.61
CA LEU A 338 20.60 -14.88 29.95
C LEU A 338 20.13 -15.43 28.61
N ASP A 339 18.85 -15.20 28.27
CA ASP A 339 18.29 -15.51 26.97
C ASP A 339 18.65 -14.43 25.97
N GLY A 340 18.89 -14.84 24.71
CA GLY A 340 19.22 -13.92 23.61
C GLY A 340 18.48 -14.31 22.35
N GLU A 341 17.78 -13.35 21.74
CA GLU A 341 16.99 -13.54 20.51
C GLU A 341 17.22 -12.41 19.52
N ILE A 342 17.22 -12.72 18.22
CA ILE A 342 17.10 -11.72 17.17
C ILE A 342 15.63 -11.58 16.80
N VAL A 343 15.15 -10.35 16.80
CA VAL A 343 13.76 -9.99 16.49
C VAL A 343 13.70 -9.07 15.29
N GLU A 344 12.79 -9.37 14.38
CA GLU A 344 12.47 -8.54 13.21
C GLU A 344 11.05 -8.03 13.32
N ILE A 345 10.86 -6.73 13.13
CA ILE A 345 9.56 -6.05 13.22
C ILE A 345 9.30 -5.17 12.00
N ALA A 346 8.01 -4.92 11.74
CA ALA A 346 7.60 -3.89 10.79
C ALA A 346 8.00 -2.48 11.29
N PRO A 347 8.37 -1.53 10.40
CA PRO A 347 8.76 -0.18 10.79
C PRO A 347 7.54 0.71 11.07
N LEU A 348 6.61 0.27 11.93
CA LEU A 348 5.34 0.94 12.24
C LEU A 348 5.34 1.48 13.67
N ASP A 349 4.43 2.41 14.00
CA ASP A 349 4.29 2.95 15.35
C ASP A 349 3.82 1.89 16.36
N CYS A 350 2.94 0.97 15.90
CA CYS A 350 2.59 -0.25 16.61
C CYS A 350 3.15 -1.43 15.82
N PRO A 351 4.45 -1.73 15.97
CA PRO A 351 5.11 -2.73 15.16
C PRO A 351 4.56 -4.12 15.48
N PHE A 352 4.30 -4.90 14.46
CA PHE A 352 4.09 -6.33 14.61
C PHE A 352 5.39 -7.09 14.32
N GLU A 353 5.56 -8.18 15.04
CA GLU A 353 6.71 -9.06 14.88
C GLU A 353 6.58 -9.88 13.59
N ILE A 354 7.62 -9.86 12.78
CA ILE A 354 7.72 -10.62 11.53
C ILE A 354 8.40 -11.96 11.80
N SER A 355 9.52 -11.92 12.54
CA SER A 355 10.25 -13.12 12.90
C SER A 355 10.97 -12.98 14.26
N ARG A 356 11.25 -14.12 14.89
CA ARG A 356 12.00 -14.22 16.13
C ARG A 356 12.88 -15.45 16.08
N HIS A 357 14.18 -15.26 16.24
CA HIS A 357 15.18 -16.34 16.18
C HIS A 357 15.99 -16.40 17.45
N PRO A 358 15.88 -17.47 18.25
CA PRO A 358 16.69 -17.64 19.44
C PRO A 358 18.17 -17.89 19.07
N ILE A 359 19.06 -17.16 19.74
CA ILE A 359 20.51 -17.32 19.66
C ILE A 359 21.03 -18.09 20.86
N VAL A 360 20.45 -17.81 22.04
CA VAL A 360 20.69 -18.51 23.27
C VAL A 360 19.35 -18.74 23.96
N ARG A 361 19.10 -19.99 24.39
CA ARG A 361 18.02 -20.34 25.29
C ARG A 361 18.64 -21.06 26.48
N ASN A 362 18.55 -20.46 27.65
CA ASN A 362 18.88 -21.11 28.90
C ASN A 362 17.59 -21.76 29.35
N GLY A 363 17.57 -23.08 29.39
CA GLY A 363 16.37 -23.87 29.58
C GLY A 363 15.59 -23.48 30.84
N SER A 364 14.58 -22.66 30.71
CA SER A 364 13.47 -22.62 31.64
C SER A 364 12.46 -23.66 31.17
N GLN A 365 12.34 -24.69 31.95
CA GLN A 365 11.37 -25.76 31.94
C GLN A 365 10.01 -25.33 31.38
N SER A 366 9.57 -26.05 30.32
CA SER A 366 8.17 -26.25 30.05
C SER A 366 7.47 -26.82 31.30
N SER A 367 6.61 -26.05 31.90
CA SER A 367 5.56 -26.54 32.79
C SER A 367 4.20 -26.19 32.20
#